data_3e51277c5985e635ced4ee9bd3664f33
#
_entry.id   3e51277c5985e635ced4ee9bd3664f33
#
_cell.length_a   1.000
_cell.length_b   1.000
_cell.length_c   1.000
_cell.angle_alpha   90.00
_cell.angle_beta   90.00
_cell.angle_gamma   90.00
#
_symmetry.space_group_name_H-M   'P 1'
#
loop_
_entity.id
_entity.type
_entity.pdbx_description
1 polymer ?
#
loop_
_entity_poly.entity_id
_entity_poly.type
_entity_poly.pdbx_seq_one_letter_code
_entity_poly.pdbx_strand_id
1 'polypeptide(L)'
;LAEQYPLDVWNRVIQVNVTAAFCLTRALIPLLRQAGDPSIVFTSSSVGRRGRAYWGAYAVSKFATEGLVQVLADELGGRHDPIRVNAINPGAARTRMRATAYPGENPAGNPLPAEILPLYLYLLGPDSRGVTGRSVDAQGWDSPATLREQQESHS
;
A
#
# COMPACT_ATOMS: atom_id res chain seq x y z
N LEU A 1 -7.13 20.75 -11.47
CA LEU A 1 -6.82 20.37 -12.86
C LEU A 1 -5.31 20.19 -13.01
N ALA A 2 -4.88 19.30 -13.92
CA ALA A 2 -3.46 18.99 -14.11
C ALA A 2 -2.65 20.24 -14.50
N GLU A 3 -3.20 21.10 -15.36
CA GLU A 3 -2.60 22.34 -15.83
C GLU A 3 -2.37 23.40 -14.73
N GLN A 4 -3.09 23.29 -13.62
CA GLN A 4 -3.03 24.21 -12.48
C GLN A 4 -2.35 23.60 -11.26
N TYR A 5 -1.85 22.37 -11.38
CA TYR A 5 -1.26 21.66 -10.24
C TYR A 5 0.12 22.26 -9.91
N PRO A 6 0.36 22.76 -8.68
CA PRO A 6 1.64 23.37 -8.32
C PRO A 6 2.78 22.36 -8.39
N LEU A 7 3.87 22.71 -9.07
CA LEU A 7 5.02 21.79 -9.25
C LEU A 7 5.78 21.51 -7.95
N ASP A 8 5.82 22.44 -7.03
CA ASP A 8 6.41 22.23 -5.70
C ASP A 8 5.62 21.23 -4.88
N VAL A 9 4.28 21.28 -4.93
CA VAL A 9 3.39 20.30 -4.29
C VAL A 9 3.55 18.93 -4.96
N TRP A 10 3.60 18.89 -6.30
CA TRP A 10 3.88 17.66 -7.05
C TRP A 10 5.18 17.02 -6.59
N ASN A 11 6.28 17.75 -6.62
CA ASN A 11 7.60 17.26 -6.23
C ASN A 11 7.61 16.78 -4.79
N ARG A 12 6.95 17.49 -3.87
CA ARG A 12 6.87 17.10 -2.47
C ARG A 12 6.12 15.78 -2.27
N VAL A 13 5.00 15.59 -2.97
CA VAL A 13 4.23 14.34 -2.89
C VAL A 13 5.05 13.17 -3.42
N ILE A 14 5.70 13.31 -4.57
CA ILE A 14 6.56 12.27 -5.14
C ILE A 14 7.75 11.99 -4.21
N GLN A 15 8.39 13.03 -3.69
CA GLN A 15 9.53 12.87 -2.78
C GLN A 15 9.15 12.08 -1.52
N VAL A 16 8.01 12.37 -0.91
CA VAL A 16 7.59 11.73 0.34
C VAL A 16 7.02 10.34 0.08
N ASN A 17 6.13 10.19 -0.89
CA ASN A 17 5.39 8.94 -1.08
C ASN A 17 6.16 7.89 -1.89
N VAL A 18 7.08 8.30 -2.76
CA VAL A 18 7.80 7.40 -3.68
C VAL A 18 9.28 7.34 -3.32
N THR A 19 9.99 8.47 -3.44
CA THR A 19 11.44 8.49 -3.29
C THR A 19 11.88 8.11 -1.88
N ALA A 20 11.24 8.66 -0.84
CA ALA A 20 11.58 8.35 0.54
C ALA A 20 11.25 6.89 0.88
N ALA A 21 10.11 6.36 0.40
CA ALA A 21 9.74 4.96 0.59
C ALA A 21 10.76 4.02 -0.07
N PHE A 22 11.19 4.30 -1.29
CA PHE A 22 12.24 3.56 -1.99
C PHE A 22 13.58 3.63 -1.25
N CYS A 23 14.04 4.82 -0.86
CA CYS A 23 15.31 4.99 -0.16
C CYS A 23 15.34 4.24 1.17
N LEU A 24 14.26 4.32 1.95
CA LEU A 24 14.13 3.60 3.21
C LEU A 24 14.17 2.08 2.99
N THR A 25 13.38 1.57 2.03
CA THR A 25 13.36 0.15 1.69
C THR A 25 14.75 -0.33 1.26
N ARG A 26 15.40 0.37 0.33
CA ARG A 26 16.76 0.07 -0.13
C ARG A 26 17.76 -0.03 1.05
N ALA A 27 17.68 0.91 1.98
CA ALA A 27 18.57 0.92 3.15
C ALA A 27 18.32 -0.26 4.11
N LEU A 28 17.06 -0.74 4.21
CA LEU A 28 16.67 -1.80 5.13
C LEU A 28 16.83 -3.22 4.54
N ILE A 29 16.89 -3.40 3.23
CA ILE A 29 17.03 -4.72 2.59
C ILE A 29 18.17 -5.56 3.18
N PRO A 30 19.41 -5.03 3.40
CA PRO A 30 20.48 -5.84 3.97
C PRO A 30 20.19 -6.35 5.39
N LEU A 31 19.44 -5.56 6.17
CA LEU A 31 19.01 -5.95 7.51
C LEU A 31 17.86 -6.96 7.46
N LEU A 32 16.89 -6.75 6.56
CA LEU A 32 15.77 -7.66 6.35
C LEU A 32 16.23 -9.06 5.92
N ARG A 33 17.28 -9.16 5.10
CA ARG A 33 17.87 -10.46 4.73
C ARG A 33 18.43 -11.26 5.89
N GLN A 34 18.73 -10.61 7.01
CA GLN A 34 19.19 -11.28 8.24
C GLN A 34 18.04 -11.73 9.14
N ALA A 35 16.80 -11.29 8.85
CA ALA A 35 15.63 -11.68 9.62
C ALA A 35 15.12 -13.07 9.19
N GLY A 36 14.58 -13.84 10.14
CA GLY A 36 14.07 -15.20 9.85
C GLY A 36 12.79 -15.24 9.04
N ASP A 37 12.01 -14.15 8.99
CA ASP A 37 10.72 -14.08 8.25
C ASP A 37 10.41 -12.63 7.84
N PRO A 38 11.22 -12.06 6.92
CA PRO A 38 11.10 -10.66 6.56
C PRO A 38 9.86 -10.36 5.69
N SER A 39 9.20 -9.24 5.98
CA SER A 39 8.06 -8.75 5.23
C SER A 39 8.09 -7.23 5.12
N ILE A 40 7.74 -6.71 3.95
CA ILE A 40 7.57 -5.30 3.66
C ILE A 40 6.11 -5.08 3.23
N VAL A 41 5.44 -4.14 3.86
CA VAL A 41 4.07 -3.75 3.50
C VAL A 41 4.03 -2.27 3.17
N PHE A 42 3.60 -1.95 1.96
CA PHE A 42 3.35 -0.59 1.53
C PHE A 42 1.87 -0.23 1.67
N THR A 43 1.58 0.97 2.10
CA THR A 43 0.20 1.49 2.09
C THR A 43 -0.09 2.13 0.74
N SER A 44 -0.98 1.50 -0.03
CA SER A 44 -1.48 1.97 -1.31
C SER A 44 -2.86 2.65 -1.18
N SER A 45 -3.59 2.70 -2.26
CA SER A 45 -4.94 3.26 -2.35
C SER A 45 -5.63 2.75 -3.61
N SER A 46 -6.95 2.76 -3.65
CA SER A 46 -7.72 2.47 -4.86
C SER A 46 -7.32 3.37 -6.06
N VAL A 47 -6.88 4.61 -5.80
CA VAL A 47 -6.38 5.51 -6.85
C VAL A 47 -4.97 5.17 -7.32
N GLY A 48 -4.29 4.21 -6.72
CA GLY A 48 -3.05 3.61 -7.23
C GLY A 48 -3.29 2.53 -8.28
N ARG A 49 -4.51 2.02 -8.40
CA ARG A 49 -4.93 1.03 -9.40
C ARG A 49 -5.80 1.63 -10.50
N ARG A 50 -6.55 2.68 -10.17
CA ARG A 50 -7.40 3.41 -11.12
C ARG A 50 -7.32 4.90 -10.86
N GLY A 51 -6.78 5.66 -11.81
CA GLY A 51 -6.68 7.12 -11.74
C GLY A 51 -8.06 7.78 -11.66
N ARG A 52 -8.11 8.89 -10.93
CA ARG A 52 -9.30 9.75 -10.82
C ARG A 52 -8.93 11.20 -11.06
N ALA A 53 -9.81 11.94 -11.72
CA ALA A 53 -9.66 13.38 -11.89
C ALA A 53 -9.45 14.07 -10.52
N TYR A 54 -8.66 15.11 -10.50
CA TYR A 54 -8.34 15.95 -9.33
C TYR A 54 -7.45 15.30 -8.25
N TRP A 55 -7.01 14.05 -8.42
CA TRP A 55 -6.14 13.38 -7.46
C TRP A 55 -4.64 13.61 -7.70
N GLY A 56 -4.28 14.15 -8.86
CA GLY A 56 -2.95 14.65 -9.23
C GLY A 56 -1.78 13.76 -8.79
N ALA A 57 -0.78 14.37 -8.17
CA ALA A 57 0.42 13.69 -7.72
C ALA A 57 0.15 12.54 -6.74
N TYR A 58 -0.90 12.63 -5.92
CA TYR A 58 -1.24 11.56 -4.98
C TYR A 58 -1.57 10.26 -5.72
N ALA A 59 -2.47 10.31 -6.72
CA ALA A 59 -2.80 9.12 -7.51
C ALA A 59 -1.55 8.56 -8.19
N VAL A 60 -0.75 9.41 -8.85
CA VAL A 60 0.50 8.99 -9.51
C VAL A 60 1.47 8.36 -8.51
N SER A 61 1.61 8.92 -7.30
CA SER A 61 2.47 8.34 -6.26
C SER A 61 1.99 6.96 -5.80
N LYS A 62 0.67 6.73 -5.78
CA LYS A 62 0.12 5.41 -5.41
C LYS A 62 0.24 4.38 -6.54
N PHE A 63 0.16 4.79 -7.81
CA PHE A 63 0.56 3.93 -8.94
C PHE A 63 2.04 3.55 -8.86
N ALA A 64 2.90 4.50 -8.51
CA ALA A 64 4.33 4.21 -8.30
C ALA A 64 4.55 3.24 -7.14
N THR A 65 3.76 3.34 -6.05
CA THR A 65 3.80 2.36 -4.94
C THR A 65 3.41 0.96 -5.43
N GLU A 66 2.35 0.82 -6.21
CA GLU A 66 1.92 -0.47 -6.76
C GLU A 66 3.00 -1.07 -7.68
N GLY A 67 3.60 -0.26 -8.55
CA GLY A 67 4.72 -0.68 -9.41
C GLY A 67 5.96 -1.08 -8.59
N LEU A 68 6.30 -0.32 -7.56
CA LEU A 68 7.43 -0.63 -6.68
C LEU A 68 7.24 -1.97 -5.95
N VAL A 69 6.02 -2.26 -5.49
CA VAL A 69 5.70 -3.55 -4.86
C VAL A 69 5.93 -4.71 -5.83
N GLN A 70 5.51 -4.60 -7.08
CA GLN A 70 5.70 -5.64 -8.09
C GLN A 70 7.18 -5.88 -8.38
N VAL A 71 7.95 -4.81 -8.60
CA VAL A 71 9.40 -4.89 -8.85
C VAL A 71 10.13 -5.54 -7.67
N LEU A 72 9.88 -5.05 -6.45
CA LEU A 72 10.54 -5.57 -5.26
C LEU A 72 10.12 -7.01 -4.94
N ALA A 73 8.87 -7.38 -5.18
CA ALA A 73 8.39 -8.74 -4.98
C ALA A 73 9.07 -9.73 -5.93
N ASP A 74 9.31 -9.33 -7.18
CA ASP A 74 10.03 -10.15 -8.17
C ASP A 74 11.52 -10.26 -7.82
N GLU A 75 12.16 -9.14 -7.48
CA GLU A 75 13.59 -9.11 -7.12
C GLU A 75 13.91 -9.84 -5.80
N LEU A 76 13.02 -9.74 -4.80
CA LEU A 76 13.28 -10.19 -3.43
C LEU A 76 12.55 -11.48 -3.06
N GLY A 77 11.61 -11.94 -3.90
CA GLY A 77 10.80 -13.15 -3.67
C GLY A 77 11.49 -14.48 -3.96
N GLY A 78 12.79 -14.47 -4.27
CA GLY A 78 13.56 -15.65 -4.66
C GLY A 78 13.67 -16.72 -3.56
N ARG A 79 14.05 -17.96 -3.97
CA ARG A 79 14.05 -19.14 -3.09
C ARG A 79 15.04 -19.09 -1.92
N HIS A 80 16.12 -18.32 -2.04
CA HIS A 80 17.24 -18.38 -1.09
C HIS A 80 17.12 -17.38 0.07
N ASP A 81 16.45 -16.21 -0.14
CA ASP A 81 16.27 -15.18 0.88
C ASP A 81 14.96 -14.42 0.62
N PRO A 82 13.79 -15.07 0.78
CA PRO A 82 12.52 -14.45 0.39
C PRO A 82 12.16 -13.34 1.35
N ILE A 83 12.21 -12.09 0.88
CA ILE A 83 11.54 -10.97 1.52
C ILE A 83 10.17 -10.81 0.87
N ARG A 84 9.11 -10.97 1.63
CA ARG A 84 7.75 -10.75 1.14
C ARG A 84 7.49 -9.26 0.97
N VAL A 85 6.91 -8.87 -0.15
CA VAL A 85 6.59 -7.46 -0.43
C VAL A 85 5.15 -7.37 -0.92
N ASN A 86 4.32 -6.64 -0.17
CA ASN A 86 2.90 -6.51 -0.49
C ASN A 86 2.42 -5.07 -0.33
N ALA A 87 1.29 -4.73 -0.94
CA ALA A 87 0.57 -3.49 -0.74
C ALA A 87 -0.76 -3.71 -0.04
N ILE A 88 -1.17 -2.74 0.78
CA ILE A 88 -2.50 -2.67 1.37
C ILE A 88 -3.20 -1.39 0.91
N ASN A 89 -4.40 -1.52 0.38
CA ASN A 89 -5.33 -0.42 0.27
C ASN A 89 -6.22 -0.40 1.52
N PRO A 90 -6.02 0.55 2.45
CA PRO A 90 -6.82 0.63 3.68
C PRO A 90 -8.27 1.05 3.42
N GLY A 91 -8.56 1.59 2.23
CA GLY A 91 -9.82 2.25 1.95
C GLY A 91 -9.97 3.57 2.70
N ALA A 92 -11.21 4.03 2.86
CA ALA A 92 -11.52 5.20 3.66
C ALA A 92 -11.50 4.81 5.15
N ALA A 93 -10.52 5.30 5.90
CA ALA A 93 -10.43 5.08 7.34
C ALA A 93 -10.68 6.39 8.10
N ARG A 94 -11.25 6.30 9.30
CA ARG A 94 -11.54 7.43 10.17
C ARG A 94 -10.25 8.04 10.73
N THR A 95 -9.68 8.98 9.97
CA THR A 95 -8.43 9.66 10.29
C THR A 95 -8.58 11.17 10.13
N ARG A 96 -7.70 11.93 10.78
CA ARG A 96 -7.63 13.38 10.58
C ARG A 96 -7.35 13.74 9.11
N MET A 97 -6.51 12.97 8.42
CA MET A 97 -6.24 13.17 6.99
C MET A 97 -7.52 13.03 6.16
N ARG A 98 -8.36 12.02 6.44
CA ARG A 98 -9.65 11.83 5.77
C ARG A 98 -10.60 12.98 6.04
N ALA A 99 -10.75 13.41 7.28
CA ALA A 99 -11.59 14.54 7.65
C ALA A 99 -11.17 15.85 6.99
N THR A 100 -9.86 16.08 6.82
CA THR A 100 -9.33 17.24 6.10
C THR A 100 -9.66 17.18 4.60
N ALA A 101 -9.53 16.00 3.98
CA ALA A 101 -9.77 15.81 2.55
C ALA A 101 -11.28 15.82 2.21
N TYR A 102 -12.14 15.42 3.13
CA TYR A 102 -13.59 15.29 2.95
C TYR A 102 -14.35 15.90 4.14
N PRO A 103 -14.35 17.24 4.31
CA PRO A 103 -14.93 17.90 5.49
C PRO A 103 -16.45 17.72 5.61
N GLY A 104 -17.14 17.39 4.53
CA GLY A 104 -18.60 17.13 4.53
C GLY A 104 -18.98 15.66 4.77
N GLU A 105 -18.01 14.76 4.91
CA GLU A 105 -18.27 13.34 5.15
C GLU A 105 -18.55 13.07 6.63
N ASN A 106 -19.54 12.21 6.92
CA ASN A 106 -19.75 11.75 8.29
C ASN A 106 -18.61 10.77 8.68
N PRO A 107 -17.73 11.13 9.62
CA PRO A 107 -16.61 10.26 10.01
C PRO A 107 -17.05 8.90 10.56
N ALA A 108 -18.26 8.81 11.14
CA ALA A 108 -18.77 7.58 11.71
C ALA A 108 -19.07 6.50 10.65
N GLY A 109 -19.21 6.88 9.37
CA GLY A 109 -19.37 5.94 8.26
C GLY A 109 -18.08 5.21 7.84
N ASN A 110 -16.93 5.63 8.36
CA ASN A 110 -15.64 5.01 8.03
C ASN A 110 -15.13 4.17 9.21
N PRO A 111 -14.49 3.01 8.96
CA PRO A 111 -13.90 2.19 10.01
C PRO A 111 -12.79 2.93 10.76
N LEU A 112 -12.59 2.58 12.00
CA LEU A 112 -11.44 3.02 12.78
C LEU A 112 -10.15 2.40 12.22
N PRO A 113 -8.98 3.05 12.36
CA PRO A 113 -7.71 2.44 11.97
C PRO A 113 -7.48 1.06 12.60
N ALA A 114 -7.96 0.83 13.83
CA ALA A 114 -7.85 -0.46 14.50
C ALA A 114 -8.61 -1.58 13.79
N GLU A 115 -9.69 -1.26 13.10
CA GLU A 115 -10.54 -2.26 12.41
C GLU A 115 -9.90 -2.78 11.12
N ILE A 116 -8.93 -2.07 10.57
CA ILE A 116 -8.17 -2.48 9.38
C ILE A 116 -6.81 -3.11 9.71
N LEU A 117 -6.40 -3.12 10.99
CA LEU A 117 -5.13 -3.72 11.42
C LEU A 117 -5.00 -5.23 11.18
N PRO A 118 -6.06 -6.05 11.24
CA PRO A 118 -5.92 -7.51 11.04
C PRO A 118 -5.18 -7.88 9.76
N LEU A 119 -5.43 -7.20 8.63
CA LEU A 119 -4.70 -7.45 7.38
C LEU A 119 -3.21 -7.08 7.48
N TYR A 120 -2.87 -5.97 8.15
CA TYR A 120 -1.48 -5.59 8.38
C TYR A 120 -0.75 -6.65 9.22
N LEU A 121 -1.37 -7.10 10.31
CA LEU A 121 -0.81 -8.13 11.17
C LEU A 121 -0.63 -9.47 10.42
N TYR A 122 -1.59 -9.84 9.57
CA TYR A 122 -1.49 -11.02 8.73
C TYR A 122 -0.31 -10.91 7.75
N LEU A 123 -0.21 -9.84 6.96
CA LEU A 123 0.84 -9.70 5.94
C LEU A 123 2.23 -9.50 6.54
N LEU A 124 2.34 -8.98 7.75
CA LEU A 124 3.61 -8.84 8.47
C LEU A 124 3.97 -10.10 9.27
N GLY A 125 2.98 -10.94 9.59
CA GLY A 125 3.15 -12.14 10.40
C GLY A 125 3.50 -13.40 9.60
N PRO A 126 3.78 -14.50 10.31
CA PRO A 126 4.21 -15.76 9.69
C PRO A 126 3.11 -16.47 8.88
N ASP A 127 1.84 -16.17 9.16
CA ASP A 127 0.70 -16.81 8.49
C ASP A 127 0.60 -16.44 7.00
N SER A 128 1.25 -15.36 6.57
CA SER A 128 1.33 -14.93 5.19
C SER A 128 2.59 -15.40 4.45
N ARG A 129 3.29 -16.43 4.95
CA ARG A 129 4.43 -17.04 4.24
C ARG A 129 4.00 -17.49 2.85
N GLY A 130 4.79 -17.11 1.83
CA GLY A 130 4.48 -17.37 0.43
C GLY A 130 3.57 -16.32 -0.22
N VAL A 131 3.01 -15.37 0.52
CA VAL A 131 2.23 -14.26 -0.02
C VAL A 131 3.14 -13.09 -0.31
N THR A 132 3.42 -12.84 -1.60
CA THR A 132 4.25 -11.71 -2.07
C THR A 132 3.71 -11.17 -3.38
N GLY A 133 3.97 -9.89 -3.69
CA GLY A 133 3.53 -9.23 -4.93
C GLY A 133 2.03 -8.92 -4.95
N ARG A 134 1.36 -8.91 -3.79
CA ARG A 134 -0.09 -8.71 -3.70
C ARG A 134 -0.44 -7.27 -3.33
N SER A 135 -1.55 -6.80 -3.89
CA SER A 135 -2.20 -5.55 -3.52
C SER A 135 -3.60 -5.87 -3.00
N VAL A 136 -3.80 -5.73 -1.69
CA VAL A 136 -4.96 -6.27 -0.97
C VAL A 136 -5.78 -5.13 -0.37
N ASP A 137 -7.11 -5.26 -0.45
CA ASP A 137 -8.03 -4.32 0.19
C ASP A 137 -8.29 -4.73 1.64
N ALA A 138 -8.10 -3.78 2.58
CA ALA A 138 -8.32 -4.04 4.00
C ALA A 138 -9.81 -4.04 4.36
N GLN A 139 -10.61 -3.27 3.64
CA GLN A 139 -12.06 -3.30 3.84
C GLN A 139 -12.65 -4.57 3.24
N GLY A 140 -13.43 -5.28 4.02
CA GLY A 140 -14.00 -6.57 3.64
C GLY A 140 -13.02 -7.75 3.75
N TRP A 141 -11.79 -7.53 4.22
CA TRP A 141 -10.88 -8.61 4.53
C TRP A 141 -11.17 -9.16 5.94
N ASP A 142 -11.48 -10.42 6.02
CA ASP A 142 -11.79 -11.13 7.27
C ASP A 142 -10.88 -12.34 7.50
N SER A 143 -10.31 -12.90 6.42
CA SER A 143 -9.48 -14.10 6.50
C SER A 143 -8.57 -14.26 5.29
N PRO A 144 -7.54 -15.13 5.35
CA PRO A 144 -6.69 -15.47 4.20
C PRO A 144 -7.45 -16.03 2.99
N ALA A 145 -8.65 -16.58 3.16
CA ALA A 145 -9.49 -17.06 2.06
C ALA A 145 -9.94 -15.91 1.14
N THR A 146 -10.19 -14.74 1.70
CA THR A 146 -10.56 -13.51 0.97
C THR A 146 -9.52 -13.10 -0.06
N LEU A 147 -8.23 -13.43 0.16
CA LEU A 147 -7.17 -13.15 -0.83
C LEU A 147 -7.36 -13.91 -2.14
N ARG A 148 -7.94 -15.11 -2.11
CA ARG A 148 -8.19 -15.93 -3.30
C ARG A 148 -9.35 -15.35 -4.12
N GLU A 149 -10.39 -14.91 -3.45
CA GLU A 149 -11.57 -14.29 -4.07
C GLU A 149 -11.26 -12.95 -4.73
N GLN A 150 -10.41 -12.13 -4.09
CA GLN A 150 -9.97 -10.85 -4.67
C GLN A 150 -9.08 -11.01 -5.91
N GLN A 151 -8.46 -12.18 -6.11
CA GLN A 151 -7.67 -12.48 -7.30
C GLN A 151 -8.52 -12.84 -8.52
N GLU A 152 -9.58 -13.63 -8.29
CA GLU A 152 -10.47 -14.11 -9.36
C GLU A 152 -11.32 -12.96 -9.94
N SER A 153 -11.60 -11.92 -9.15
CA SER A 153 -12.38 -10.76 -9.57
C SER A 153 -11.60 -9.71 -10.37
N HIS A 154 -10.26 -9.86 -10.50
CA HIS A 154 -9.37 -8.92 -11.20
C HIS A 154 -8.62 -9.56 -12.39
N SER A 155 -8.94 -10.80 -12.72
CA SER A 155 -8.48 -11.55 -13.90
C SER A 155 -9.48 -11.46 -15.03
#